data_344921bf85720ffc164db6e4a6f43ea2
#
_entry.id   344921bf85720ffc164db6e4a6f43ea2
#
_cell.length_a   1.000
_cell.length_b   1.000
_cell.length_c   1.000
_cell.angle_alpha   90.00
_cell.angle_beta   90.00
_cell.angle_gamma   90.00
#
_symmetry.space_group_name_H-M   'P 1'
#
loop_
_entity.id
_entity.type
_entity.pdbx_description
1 polymer ?
#
loop_
_entity_poly.entity_id
_entity_poly.type
_entity_poly.pdbx_seq_one_letter_code
_entity_poly.pdbx_strand_id
1 'polypeptide(L)'
;MFSTSDSAAGMIGLTRTDPARLALQWALTDSQKGLAMPTAFITGATSGIGRVTALTLAQQGWQIVAGGRPSAASEALLTEINSINGGAAWLDLDLSDLRSVEAAAAAYRAQDWSLDALILNAGVGGYRGVTAQGFEWAFGVNHLAHFWLTMELMSVIKAQPAARVVTVASRAHRMAPFGMDYTRVLGPTRSRTGAYEYAMSKLANILFNQALARRLAGSPAVCFALHPGVIASGFWRHAPDWFQGMLGWLPLKTSEEGARTTLHCVLQAKPAESGYYFSDCRVTQPLPVARSVEAAETLWAKSLEFCKGE
;
A
#
# COMPACT_ATOMS: atom_id res chain seq x y z
N MET A 1 -24.67 28.48 -55.43
CA MET A 1 -25.40 29.17 -54.35
C MET A 1 -25.65 28.19 -53.22
N PHE A 2 -25.42 28.62 -52.04
CA PHE A 2 -25.50 28.05 -50.71
C PHE A 2 -24.25 27.34 -50.17
N SER A 3 -23.57 28.17 -49.39
CA SER A 3 -22.53 27.89 -48.43
C SER A 3 -23.11 27.17 -47.21
N THR A 4 -22.43 26.14 -46.72
CA THR A 4 -22.62 25.63 -45.37
C THR A 4 -21.31 25.78 -44.60
N SER A 5 -21.38 26.60 -43.59
CA SER A 5 -20.30 26.92 -42.66
C SER A 5 -19.99 25.75 -41.75
N ASP A 6 -18.74 25.29 -41.77
CA ASP A 6 -18.16 24.42 -40.72
C ASP A 6 -17.98 25.22 -39.43
N SER A 7 -18.66 24.78 -38.38
CA SER A 7 -18.34 25.20 -37.02
C SER A 7 -17.45 24.14 -36.36
N ALA A 8 -16.15 24.39 -36.38
CA ALA A 8 -15.18 23.62 -35.62
C ALA A 8 -15.35 23.91 -34.13
N ALA A 9 -15.94 22.97 -33.40
CA ALA A 9 -15.91 22.94 -31.93
C ALA A 9 -14.49 22.62 -31.47
N GLY A 10 -13.89 23.56 -30.74
CA GLY A 10 -12.53 23.44 -30.22
C GLY A 10 -12.35 22.21 -29.32
N MET A 11 -11.54 21.27 -29.75
CA MET A 11 -11.02 20.20 -28.89
C MET A 11 -9.96 20.80 -27.97
N ILE A 12 -10.32 21.00 -26.73
CA ILE A 12 -9.40 21.33 -25.64
C ILE A 12 -8.40 20.16 -25.53
N GLY A 13 -7.12 20.46 -25.74
CA GLY A 13 -6.02 19.48 -25.73
C GLY A 13 -5.74 18.95 -24.32
N LEU A 14 -6.46 17.93 -23.91
CA LEU A 14 -6.20 17.19 -22.68
C LEU A 14 -5.08 16.17 -22.95
N THR A 15 -4.00 16.23 -22.16
CA THR A 15 -2.88 15.27 -22.25
C THR A 15 -3.31 13.88 -21.79
N ARG A 16 -2.57 12.82 -22.18
CA ARG A 16 -2.86 11.42 -21.85
C ARG A 16 -2.88 11.12 -20.34
N THR A 17 -2.43 12.03 -19.50
CA THR A 17 -2.29 11.91 -18.04
C THR A 17 -3.24 12.81 -17.26
N ASP A 18 -4.21 13.45 -17.93
CA ASP A 18 -5.16 14.35 -17.28
C ASP A 18 -6.14 13.56 -16.38
N PRO A 19 -6.22 13.87 -15.07
CA PRO A 19 -7.15 13.23 -14.14
C PRO A 19 -8.61 13.31 -14.58
N ALA A 20 -8.99 14.42 -15.20
CA ALA A 20 -10.36 14.63 -15.72
C ALA A 20 -10.69 13.64 -16.85
N ARG A 21 -9.72 13.31 -17.70
CA ARG A 21 -9.91 12.34 -18.78
C ARG A 21 -10.01 10.90 -18.27
N LEU A 22 -9.25 10.54 -17.22
CA LEU A 22 -9.34 9.25 -16.56
C LEU A 22 -10.69 9.09 -15.86
N ALA A 23 -11.18 10.13 -15.17
CA ALA A 23 -12.51 10.16 -14.59
C ALA A 23 -13.62 10.01 -15.64
N LEU A 24 -13.49 10.69 -16.80
CA LEU A 24 -14.45 10.58 -17.89
C LEU A 24 -14.43 9.20 -18.57
N GLN A 25 -13.26 8.58 -18.70
CA GLN A 25 -13.10 7.23 -19.26
C GLN A 25 -13.69 6.16 -18.33
N TRP A 26 -13.62 6.36 -17.01
CA TRP A 26 -14.31 5.54 -16.02
C TRP A 26 -15.82 5.73 -16.07
N ALA A 27 -16.29 6.97 -16.11
CA ALA A 27 -17.72 7.28 -16.20
C ALA A 27 -18.39 6.73 -17.49
N LEU A 28 -17.64 6.62 -18.59
CA LEU A 28 -18.16 6.10 -19.87
C LEU A 28 -18.19 4.56 -19.94
N THR A 29 -17.39 3.85 -19.14
CA THR A 29 -17.45 2.38 -19.03
C THR A 29 -18.52 1.88 -18.06
N ASP A 30 -19.08 2.76 -17.23
CA ASP A 30 -19.92 2.39 -16.08
C ASP A 30 -21.42 2.72 -16.26
N SER A 31 -21.85 3.16 -17.44
CA SER A 31 -23.24 3.63 -17.66
C SER A 31 -24.31 2.53 -17.66
N GLN A 32 -24.03 1.29 -17.25
CA GLN A 32 -25.00 0.19 -17.29
C GLN A 32 -25.15 -0.67 -16.03
N LYS A 33 -24.59 -0.30 -14.88
CA LYS A 33 -24.92 -0.98 -13.61
C LYS A 33 -25.07 0.11 -12.54
N GLY A 34 -26.09 0.00 -11.68
CA GLY A 34 -26.16 0.76 -10.43
C GLY A 34 -25.02 0.30 -9.51
N LEU A 35 -23.80 0.75 -9.78
CA LEU A 35 -22.58 0.26 -9.18
C LEU A 35 -22.36 0.94 -7.83
N ALA A 36 -22.21 0.11 -6.79
CA ALA A 36 -21.65 0.54 -5.53
C ALA A 36 -20.29 1.21 -5.77
N MET A 37 -19.96 2.26 -5.01
CA MET A 37 -18.64 2.91 -5.08
C MET A 37 -17.55 1.87 -4.82
N PRO A 38 -16.48 1.80 -5.64
CA PRO A 38 -15.36 0.93 -5.35
C PRO A 38 -14.73 1.32 -4.02
N THR A 39 -14.31 0.34 -3.22
CA THR A 39 -13.80 0.57 -1.86
C THR A 39 -12.30 0.28 -1.78
N ALA A 40 -11.55 1.24 -1.23
CA ALA A 40 -10.15 1.08 -0.90
C ALA A 40 -9.94 1.03 0.62
N PHE A 41 -9.36 -0.06 1.13
CA PHE A 41 -8.88 -0.11 2.51
C PHE A 41 -7.39 0.29 2.53
N ILE A 42 -7.06 1.37 3.25
CA ILE A 42 -5.73 1.99 3.25
C ILE A 42 -5.18 2.04 4.67
N THR A 43 -4.04 1.39 4.92
CA THR A 43 -3.32 1.54 6.18
C THR A 43 -2.43 2.78 6.16
N GLY A 44 -2.40 3.56 7.25
CA GLY A 44 -1.56 4.76 7.37
C GLY A 44 -1.98 5.90 6.46
N ALA A 45 -3.29 6.14 6.31
CA ALA A 45 -3.85 7.16 5.44
C ALA A 45 -3.82 8.59 6.01
N THR A 46 -3.37 8.80 7.26
CA THR A 46 -3.45 10.11 7.93
C THR A 46 -2.37 11.11 7.51
N SER A 47 -1.33 10.65 6.83
CA SER A 47 -0.19 11.49 6.42
C SER A 47 0.51 11.00 5.15
N GLY A 48 1.35 11.85 4.56
CA GLY A 48 2.25 11.51 3.47
C GLY A 48 1.55 10.85 2.28
N ILE A 49 2.16 9.80 1.74
CA ILE A 49 1.69 9.06 0.57
C ILE A 49 0.28 8.49 0.78
N GLY A 50 0.02 7.91 1.97
CA GLY A 50 -1.28 7.31 2.27
C GLY A 50 -2.41 8.32 2.21
N ARG A 51 -2.19 9.54 2.74
CA ARG A 51 -3.18 10.62 2.70
C ARG A 51 -3.45 11.10 1.28
N VAL A 52 -2.40 11.34 0.51
CA VAL A 52 -2.55 11.75 -0.90
C VAL A 52 -3.27 10.66 -1.70
N THR A 53 -2.91 9.38 -1.48
CA THR A 53 -3.58 8.25 -2.12
C THR A 53 -5.08 8.21 -1.78
N ALA A 54 -5.42 8.35 -0.48
CA ALA A 54 -6.81 8.34 -0.02
C ALA A 54 -7.65 9.46 -0.64
N LEU A 55 -7.13 10.69 -0.61
CA LEU A 55 -7.83 11.86 -1.18
C LEU A 55 -7.98 11.77 -2.70
N THR A 56 -6.94 11.29 -3.38
CA THR A 56 -7.00 11.13 -4.85
C THR A 56 -8.03 10.07 -5.25
N LEU A 57 -8.10 8.95 -4.54
CA LEU A 57 -9.12 7.93 -4.80
C LEU A 57 -10.52 8.43 -4.45
N ALA A 58 -10.70 9.16 -3.34
CA ALA A 58 -11.97 9.78 -2.98
C ALA A 58 -12.47 10.75 -4.07
N GLN A 59 -11.57 11.58 -4.63
CA GLN A 59 -11.88 12.47 -5.75
C GLN A 59 -12.30 11.72 -7.03
N GLN A 60 -11.93 10.45 -7.14
CA GLN A 60 -12.33 9.57 -8.24
C GLN A 60 -13.57 8.71 -7.90
N GLY A 61 -14.29 9.05 -6.82
CA GLY A 61 -15.54 8.39 -6.44
C GLY A 61 -15.37 7.09 -5.66
N TRP A 62 -14.18 6.83 -5.08
CA TRP A 62 -13.96 5.67 -4.23
C TRP A 62 -14.43 5.92 -2.81
N GLN A 63 -15.03 4.91 -2.19
CA GLN A 63 -15.16 4.83 -0.73
C GLN A 63 -13.79 4.54 -0.13
N ILE A 64 -13.42 5.27 0.93
CA ILE A 64 -12.14 5.09 1.62
C ILE A 64 -12.38 4.55 3.03
N VAL A 65 -11.90 3.34 3.27
CA VAL A 65 -11.78 2.79 4.62
C VAL A 65 -10.34 3.01 5.06
N ALA A 66 -10.13 3.93 6.00
CA ALA A 66 -8.81 4.24 6.52
C ALA A 66 -8.54 3.48 7.81
N GLY A 67 -7.41 2.77 7.90
CA GLY A 67 -7.00 2.03 9.09
C GLY A 67 -5.80 2.65 9.78
N GLY A 68 -5.89 2.84 11.09
CA GLY A 68 -4.83 3.40 11.89
C GLY A 68 -5.22 3.64 13.34
N ARG A 69 -4.33 4.24 14.13
CA ARG A 69 -4.66 4.66 15.50
C ARG A 69 -5.48 5.96 15.47
N PRO A 70 -6.57 6.04 16.24
CA PRO A 70 -7.39 7.25 16.32
C PRO A 70 -6.57 8.48 16.71
N SER A 71 -6.83 9.60 16.06
CA SER A 71 -6.12 10.87 16.28
C SER A 71 -6.89 12.04 15.67
N ALA A 72 -6.57 13.27 16.01
CA ALA A 72 -7.09 14.45 15.33
C ALA A 72 -6.83 14.44 13.81
N ALA A 73 -5.71 13.82 13.37
CA ALA A 73 -5.41 13.68 11.95
C ALA A 73 -6.35 12.68 11.24
N SER A 74 -6.83 11.64 11.94
CA SER A 74 -7.84 10.72 11.40
C SER A 74 -9.20 11.40 11.24
N GLU A 75 -9.62 12.18 12.22
CA GLU A 75 -10.88 12.95 12.16
C GLU A 75 -10.85 13.98 11.02
N ALA A 76 -9.73 14.70 10.89
CA ALA A 76 -9.54 15.66 9.81
C ALA A 76 -9.59 14.98 8.42
N LEU A 77 -8.96 13.80 8.27
CA LEU A 77 -9.00 13.02 7.03
C LEU A 77 -10.43 12.60 6.67
N LEU A 78 -11.18 12.07 7.64
CA LEU A 78 -12.57 11.64 7.41
C LEU A 78 -13.46 12.83 7.01
N THR A 79 -13.30 13.97 7.69
CA THR A 79 -14.03 15.20 7.37
C THR A 79 -13.74 15.64 5.93
N GLU A 80 -12.48 15.63 5.52
CA GLU A 80 -12.06 16.03 4.17
C GLU A 80 -12.59 15.08 3.10
N ILE A 81 -12.48 13.75 3.30
CA ILE A 81 -13.02 12.77 2.34
C ILE A 81 -14.54 12.90 2.24
N ASN A 82 -15.25 13.05 3.36
CA ASN A 82 -16.70 13.22 3.36
C ASN A 82 -17.14 14.50 2.64
N SER A 83 -16.32 15.56 2.67
CA SER A 83 -16.59 16.76 1.88
C SER A 83 -16.42 16.57 0.36
N ILE A 84 -15.66 15.55 -0.05
CA ILE A 84 -15.41 15.21 -1.47
C ILE A 84 -16.58 14.36 -2.02
N ASN A 85 -16.89 13.23 -1.38
CA ASN A 85 -17.85 12.25 -1.92
C ASN A 85 -18.73 11.55 -0.87
N GLY A 86 -18.56 11.85 0.42
CA GLY A 86 -19.32 11.23 1.52
C GLY A 86 -18.94 9.79 1.85
N GLY A 87 -17.89 9.23 1.21
CA GLY A 87 -17.51 7.83 1.33
C GLY A 87 -16.28 7.60 2.24
N ALA A 88 -16.30 8.07 3.51
CA ALA A 88 -15.22 7.84 4.46
C ALA A 88 -15.64 6.93 5.61
N ALA A 89 -14.82 5.95 5.94
CA ALA A 89 -14.93 5.13 7.14
C ALA A 89 -13.55 4.97 7.81
N TRP A 90 -13.57 4.73 9.12
CA TRP A 90 -12.38 4.50 9.92
C TRP A 90 -12.43 3.15 10.61
N LEU A 91 -11.29 2.46 10.65
CA LEU A 91 -11.08 1.27 11.47
C LEU A 91 -9.90 1.48 12.41
N ASP A 92 -10.12 1.25 13.69
CA ASP A 92 -9.04 1.26 14.68
C ASP A 92 -8.09 0.12 14.40
N LEU A 93 -6.83 0.46 14.10
CA LEU A 93 -5.81 -0.48 13.68
C LEU A 93 -4.44 -0.06 14.22
N ASP A 94 -3.93 -0.81 15.19
CA ASP A 94 -2.53 -0.71 15.62
C ASP A 94 -1.73 -1.88 15.05
N LEU A 95 -0.89 -1.59 14.05
CA LEU A 95 -0.03 -2.60 13.41
C LEU A 95 1.09 -3.14 14.32
N SER A 96 1.23 -2.60 15.53
CA SER A 96 2.15 -3.16 16.53
C SER A 96 1.52 -4.25 17.41
N ASP A 97 0.22 -4.54 17.24
CA ASP A 97 -0.50 -5.61 17.95
C ASP A 97 -1.37 -6.41 16.97
N LEU A 98 -1.05 -7.70 16.77
CA LEU A 98 -1.80 -8.58 15.85
C LEU A 98 -3.26 -8.76 16.27
N ARG A 99 -3.60 -8.64 17.55
CA ARG A 99 -4.99 -8.69 18.03
C ARG A 99 -5.78 -7.48 17.51
N SER A 100 -5.15 -6.31 17.42
CA SER A 100 -5.76 -5.13 16.80
C SER A 100 -5.97 -5.34 15.30
N VAL A 101 -5.06 -6.03 14.63
CA VAL A 101 -5.19 -6.40 13.20
C VAL A 101 -6.39 -7.32 12.99
N GLU A 102 -6.55 -8.35 13.82
CA GLU A 102 -7.69 -9.28 13.80
C GLU A 102 -9.02 -8.55 14.02
N ALA A 103 -9.06 -7.67 15.02
CA ALA A 103 -10.25 -6.88 15.33
C ALA A 103 -10.64 -5.95 14.17
N ALA A 104 -9.67 -5.28 13.56
CA ALA A 104 -9.91 -4.42 12.40
C ALA A 104 -10.41 -5.21 11.18
N ALA A 105 -9.83 -6.38 10.91
CA ALA A 105 -10.26 -7.26 9.84
C ALA A 105 -11.68 -7.82 10.09
N ALA A 106 -11.99 -8.19 11.33
CA ALA A 106 -13.33 -8.63 11.72
C ALA A 106 -14.37 -7.51 11.56
N ALA A 107 -14.02 -6.29 11.99
CA ALA A 107 -14.86 -5.11 11.80
C ALA A 107 -15.11 -4.80 10.32
N TYR A 108 -14.09 -4.96 9.45
CA TYR A 108 -14.23 -4.83 8.00
C TYR A 108 -15.21 -5.86 7.44
N ARG A 109 -15.03 -7.14 7.80
CA ARG A 109 -15.89 -8.23 7.34
C ARG A 109 -17.36 -8.13 7.81
N ALA A 110 -17.59 -7.42 8.93
CA ALA A 110 -18.94 -7.18 9.44
C ALA A 110 -19.71 -6.09 8.66
N GLN A 111 -19.05 -5.42 7.72
CA GLN A 111 -19.67 -4.40 6.85
C GLN A 111 -19.92 -5.00 5.46
N ASP A 112 -20.93 -4.49 4.77
CA ASP A 112 -21.22 -4.84 3.38
C ASP A 112 -20.33 -4.06 2.38
N TRP A 113 -19.07 -3.81 2.74
CA TRP A 113 -18.14 -3.11 1.87
C TRP A 113 -17.50 -4.07 0.86
N SER A 114 -17.42 -3.64 -0.40
CA SER A 114 -16.52 -4.29 -1.35
C SER A 114 -15.05 -4.07 -0.94
N LEU A 115 -14.12 -4.87 -1.44
CA LEU A 115 -12.69 -4.67 -1.23
C LEU A 115 -11.99 -4.66 -2.59
N ASP A 116 -12.10 -3.53 -3.30
CA ASP A 116 -11.53 -3.39 -4.63
C ASP A 116 -10.03 -3.09 -4.58
N ALA A 117 -9.56 -2.42 -3.51
CA ALA A 117 -8.14 -2.23 -3.25
C ALA A 117 -7.80 -2.37 -1.76
N LEU A 118 -6.83 -3.23 -1.43
CA LEU A 118 -6.16 -3.27 -0.13
C LEU A 118 -4.78 -2.64 -0.27
N ILE A 119 -4.58 -1.46 0.34
CA ILE A 119 -3.35 -0.69 0.21
C ILE A 119 -2.57 -0.76 1.54
N LEU A 120 -1.56 -1.63 1.57
CA LEU A 120 -0.68 -1.88 2.70
C LEU A 120 0.43 -0.83 2.69
N ASN A 121 0.07 0.40 3.09
CA ASN A 121 0.91 1.58 2.94
C ASN A 121 1.64 1.98 4.23
N ALA A 122 1.05 1.76 5.39
CA ALA A 122 1.67 2.13 6.66
C ALA A 122 3.10 1.57 6.79
N GLY A 123 3.96 2.31 7.44
CA GLY A 123 5.31 1.85 7.68
C GLY A 123 6.09 2.75 8.60
N VAL A 124 7.08 2.17 9.24
CA VAL A 124 8.01 2.85 10.15
C VAL A 124 9.44 2.57 9.75
N GLY A 125 10.32 3.55 9.95
CA GLY A 125 11.75 3.41 9.76
C GLY A 125 12.52 4.21 10.82
N GLY A 126 13.72 3.74 11.19
CA GLY A 126 14.53 4.38 12.22
C GLY A 126 13.99 4.27 13.65
N TYR A 127 12.86 3.62 13.85
CA TYR A 127 12.33 3.31 15.18
C TYR A 127 12.94 2.01 15.71
N ARG A 128 13.22 1.97 17.01
CA ARG A 128 13.78 0.80 17.68
C ARG A 128 12.81 0.33 18.75
N GLY A 129 12.48 -0.94 18.74
CA GLY A 129 11.52 -1.48 19.70
C GLY A 129 11.14 -2.92 19.40
N VAL A 130 10.07 -3.34 20.03
CA VAL A 130 9.46 -4.66 19.90
C VAL A 130 7.94 -4.51 19.90
N THR A 131 7.25 -5.29 19.07
CA THR A 131 5.77 -5.31 19.01
C THR A 131 5.17 -6.03 20.21
N ALA A 132 3.85 -5.97 20.37
CA ALA A 132 3.14 -6.64 21.47
C ALA A 132 3.38 -8.16 21.50
N GLN A 133 3.62 -8.80 20.36
CA GLN A 133 3.92 -10.22 20.24
C GLN A 133 5.42 -10.55 20.25
N GLY A 134 6.28 -9.56 20.54
CA GLY A 134 7.72 -9.80 20.70
C GLY A 134 8.53 -9.76 19.39
N PHE A 135 7.96 -9.29 18.28
CA PHE A 135 8.69 -9.15 17.01
C PHE A 135 9.43 -7.82 16.93
N GLU A 136 10.53 -7.80 16.17
CA GLU A 136 11.25 -6.57 15.85
C GLU A 136 10.29 -5.56 15.22
N TRP A 137 10.42 -4.31 15.63
CA TRP A 137 9.43 -3.27 15.37
C TRP A 137 9.12 -3.07 13.88
N ALA A 138 10.16 -2.91 13.04
CA ALA A 138 9.96 -2.68 11.62
C ALA A 138 9.42 -3.93 10.90
N PHE A 139 9.88 -5.11 11.28
CA PHE A 139 9.36 -6.37 10.72
C PHE A 139 7.91 -6.58 11.13
N GLY A 140 7.58 -6.41 12.41
CA GLY A 140 6.23 -6.60 12.92
C GLY A 140 5.22 -5.64 12.28
N VAL A 141 5.53 -4.33 12.26
CA VAL A 141 4.63 -3.28 11.76
C VAL A 141 4.56 -3.27 10.24
N ASN A 142 5.72 -3.30 9.54
CA ASN A 142 5.74 -3.10 8.09
C ASN A 142 5.36 -4.36 7.29
N HIS A 143 5.59 -5.55 7.89
CA HIS A 143 5.37 -6.81 7.19
C HIS A 143 4.35 -7.70 7.90
N LEU A 144 4.61 -8.15 9.13
CA LEU A 144 3.84 -9.21 9.76
C LEU A 144 2.37 -8.83 9.98
N ALA A 145 2.12 -7.61 10.44
CA ALA A 145 0.77 -7.07 10.61
C ALA A 145 0.01 -6.94 9.27
N HIS A 146 0.68 -6.50 8.21
CA HIS A 146 0.10 -6.43 6.87
C HIS A 146 -0.13 -7.81 6.26
N PHE A 147 0.79 -8.74 6.48
CA PHE A 147 0.60 -10.15 6.12
C PHE A 147 -0.67 -10.69 6.79
N TRP A 148 -0.79 -10.53 8.12
CA TRP A 148 -1.93 -11.03 8.88
C TRP A 148 -3.25 -10.37 8.47
N LEU A 149 -3.27 -9.06 8.29
CA LEU A 149 -4.43 -8.34 7.74
C LEU A 149 -4.87 -8.90 6.39
N THR A 150 -3.92 -9.20 5.51
CA THR A 150 -4.22 -9.79 4.20
C THR A 150 -4.78 -11.20 4.34
N MET A 151 -4.24 -12.01 5.26
CA MET A 151 -4.74 -13.36 5.52
C MET A 151 -6.18 -13.35 6.06
N GLU A 152 -6.46 -12.47 7.02
CA GLU A 152 -7.80 -12.28 7.59
C GLU A 152 -8.84 -11.81 6.56
N LEU A 153 -8.40 -11.05 5.55
CA LEU A 153 -9.26 -10.55 4.47
C LEU A 153 -9.21 -11.41 3.19
N MET A 154 -8.47 -12.53 3.19
CA MET A 154 -8.23 -13.34 1.99
C MET A 154 -9.50 -13.82 1.29
N SER A 155 -10.51 -14.20 2.06
CA SER A 155 -11.81 -14.63 1.50
C SER A 155 -12.51 -13.48 0.79
N VAL A 156 -12.49 -12.28 1.39
CA VAL A 156 -13.07 -11.06 0.80
C VAL A 156 -12.31 -10.69 -0.48
N ILE A 157 -10.97 -10.69 -0.45
CA ILE A 157 -10.11 -10.39 -1.60
C ILE A 157 -10.43 -11.33 -2.77
N LYS A 158 -10.51 -12.64 -2.53
CA LYS A 158 -10.77 -13.63 -3.59
C LYS A 158 -12.19 -13.59 -4.13
N ALA A 159 -13.15 -13.12 -3.35
CA ALA A 159 -14.54 -12.99 -3.78
C ALA A 159 -14.79 -11.79 -4.72
N GLN A 160 -13.90 -10.80 -4.71
CA GLN A 160 -14.05 -9.61 -5.55
C GLN A 160 -13.63 -9.87 -7.00
N PRO A 161 -14.36 -9.33 -7.99
CA PRO A 161 -14.07 -9.56 -9.41
C PRO A 161 -12.73 -9.01 -9.89
N ALA A 162 -12.13 -8.05 -9.18
CA ALA A 162 -10.90 -7.39 -9.60
C ALA A 162 -10.09 -6.78 -8.45
N ALA A 163 -10.11 -7.43 -7.26
CA ALA A 163 -9.39 -6.91 -6.10
C ALA A 163 -7.89 -6.72 -6.37
N ARG A 164 -7.33 -5.64 -5.83
CA ARG A 164 -5.92 -5.30 -5.93
C ARG A 164 -5.29 -5.18 -4.54
N VAL A 165 -4.28 -5.99 -4.26
CA VAL A 165 -3.47 -5.86 -3.04
C VAL A 165 -2.20 -5.11 -3.40
N VAL A 166 -1.99 -3.92 -2.84
CA VAL A 166 -0.85 -3.05 -3.15
C VAL A 166 0.02 -2.88 -1.91
N THR A 167 1.25 -3.40 -1.96
CA THR A 167 2.18 -3.40 -0.83
C THR A 167 3.28 -2.37 -1.02
N VAL A 168 3.36 -1.38 -0.12
CA VAL A 168 4.42 -0.37 -0.16
C VAL A 168 5.70 -0.94 0.43
N ALA A 169 6.59 -1.37 -0.45
CA ALA A 169 7.97 -1.76 -0.15
C ALA A 169 8.92 -0.55 -0.22
N SER A 170 10.20 -0.77 -0.48
CA SER A 170 11.18 0.30 -0.61
C SER A 170 12.43 -0.18 -1.36
N ARG A 171 13.13 0.75 -2.00
CA ARG A 171 14.48 0.53 -2.53
C ARG A 171 15.48 0.15 -1.45
N ALA A 172 15.17 0.47 -0.17
CA ALA A 172 15.98 0.06 0.98
C ALA A 172 16.16 -1.47 1.12
N HIS A 173 15.28 -2.31 0.51
CA HIS A 173 15.48 -3.76 0.47
C HIS A 173 16.86 -4.17 -0.07
N ARG A 174 17.50 -3.30 -0.88
CA ARG A 174 18.85 -3.52 -1.42
C ARG A 174 19.95 -3.56 -0.35
N MET A 175 19.67 -3.08 0.87
CA MET A 175 20.56 -3.16 2.02
C MET A 175 20.49 -4.53 2.75
N ALA A 176 19.61 -5.45 2.30
CA ALA A 176 19.50 -6.83 2.81
C ALA A 176 19.84 -7.85 1.68
N PRO A 177 21.05 -7.82 1.09
CA PRO A 177 21.40 -8.62 -0.10
C PRO A 177 21.49 -10.12 0.19
N PHE A 178 21.67 -10.51 1.46
CA PHE A 178 21.79 -11.89 1.90
C PHE A 178 20.44 -12.54 2.26
N GLY A 179 19.33 -11.83 2.10
CA GLY A 179 18.00 -12.34 2.38
C GLY A 179 17.51 -12.03 3.80
N MET A 180 16.52 -12.82 4.24
CA MET A 180 15.91 -12.67 5.57
C MET A 180 16.77 -13.33 6.65
N ASP A 181 17.11 -12.57 7.67
CA ASP A 181 17.70 -13.10 8.90
C ASP A 181 16.61 -13.26 9.99
N TYR A 182 16.06 -14.44 10.08
CA TYR A 182 14.95 -14.73 11.02
C TYR A 182 15.37 -14.65 12.50
N THR A 183 16.67 -14.65 12.82
CA THR A 183 17.12 -14.42 14.20
C THR A 183 16.97 -12.97 14.63
N ARG A 184 16.87 -12.04 13.67
CA ARG A 184 16.70 -10.59 13.90
C ARG A 184 15.25 -10.13 13.88
N VAL A 185 14.32 -10.96 13.44
CA VAL A 185 12.89 -10.58 13.44
C VAL A 185 12.23 -10.82 14.80
N LEU A 186 12.90 -11.54 15.70
CA LEU A 186 12.47 -11.75 17.09
C LEU A 186 13.22 -10.82 18.04
N GLY A 187 12.49 -10.27 19.01
CA GLY A 187 13.03 -9.37 20.03
C GLY A 187 13.27 -7.94 19.52
N PRO A 188 13.98 -7.11 20.31
CA PRO A 188 14.15 -5.69 20.00
C PRO A 188 15.11 -5.46 18.83
N THR A 189 14.94 -4.32 18.15
CA THR A 189 15.81 -3.87 17.08
C THR A 189 17.28 -3.84 17.51
N ARG A 190 18.14 -4.55 16.79
CA ARG A 190 19.56 -4.74 17.14
C ARG A 190 20.48 -3.68 16.55
N SER A 191 20.19 -3.20 15.34
CA SER A 191 21.02 -2.18 14.71
C SER A 191 20.83 -0.80 15.37
N ARG A 192 21.89 0.04 15.38
CA ARG A 192 21.86 1.33 16.06
C ARG A 192 20.83 2.30 15.47
N THR A 193 20.55 2.20 14.18
CA THR A 193 19.65 3.10 13.44
C THR A 193 18.31 2.47 13.09
N GLY A 194 18.13 1.15 13.26
CA GLY A 194 16.97 0.41 12.75
C GLY A 194 16.93 0.29 11.21
N ALA A 195 17.97 0.77 10.50
CA ALA A 195 17.96 0.82 9.04
C ALA A 195 18.06 -0.56 8.39
N TYR A 196 18.82 -1.48 8.99
CA TYR A 196 18.95 -2.84 8.45
C TYR A 196 17.65 -3.63 8.65
N GLU A 197 17.05 -3.56 9.83
CA GLU A 197 15.77 -4.21 10.12
C GLU A 197 14.65 -3.62 9.27
N TYR A 198 14.66 -2.32 9.03
CA TYR A 198 13.79 -1.69 8.05
C TYR A 198 14.01 -2.25 6.64
N ALA A 199 15.26 -2.38 6.21
CA ALA A 199 15.60 -2.97 4.91
C ALA A 199 15.07 -4.41 4.78
N MET A 200 15.24 -5.23 5.83
CA MET A 200 14.68 -6.60 5.88
C MET A 200 13.14 -6.57 5.82
N SER A 201 12.47 -5.67 6.51
CA SER A 201 11.01 -5.57 6.44
C SER A 201 10.52 -5.22 5.04
N LYS A 202 11.28 -4.40 4.29
CA LYS A 202 10.95 -4.04 2.91
C LYS A 202 11.32 -5.13 1.90
N LEU A 203 12.33 -5.95 2.18
CA LEU A 203 12.57 -7.19 1.46
C LEU A 203 11.42 -8.19 1.68
N ALA A 204 10.99 -8.36 2.93
CA ALA A 204 9.85 -9.20 3.28
C ALA A 204 8.57 -8.79 2.51
N ASN A 205 8.31 -7.49 2.35
CA ASN A 205 7.16 -7.00 1.58
C ASN A 205 7.21 -7.41 0.10
N ILE A 206 8.39 -7.46 -0.52
CA ILE A 206 8.53 -7.91 -1.92
C ILE A 206 8.35 -9.43 -2.00
N LEU A 207 8.97 -10.19 -1.11
CA LEU A 207 8.83 -11.65 -1.05
C LEU A 207 7.37 -12.07 -0.77
N PHE A 208 6.70 -11.38 0.16
CA PHE A 208 5.28 -11.55 0.44
C PHE A 208 4.43 -11.36 -0.80
N ASN A 209 4.63 -10.26 -1.54
CA ASN A 209 3.89 -10.00 -2.77
C ASN A 209 4.03 -11.13 -3.80
N GLN A 210 5.22 -11.71 -3.95
CA GLN A 210 5.43 -12.84 -4.85
C GLN A 210 4.73 -14.12 -4.38
N ALA A 211 4.80 -14.42 -3.08
CA ALA A 211 4.11 -15.57 -2.52
C ALA A 211 2.57 -15.39 -2.60
N LEU A 212 2.09 -14.16 -2.38
CA LEU A 212 0.68 -13.81 -2.51
C LEU A 212 0.17 -13.99 -3.95
N ALA A 213 0.94 -13.54 -4.95
CA ALA A 213 0.57 -13.69 -6.36
C ALA A 213 0.33 -15.16 -6.73
N ARG A 214 1.14 -16.08 -6.23
CA ARG A 214 0.94 -17.53 -6.45
C ARG A 214 -0.33 -18.05 -5.79
N ARG A 215 -0.73 -17.51 -4.64
CA ARG A 215 -1.94 -17.90 -3.89
C ARG A 215 -3.21 -17.25 -4.42
N LEU A 216 -3.06 -16.18 -5.17
CA LEU A 216 -4.14 -15.54 -5.91
C LEU A 216 -4.30 -16.11 -7.33
N ALA A 217 -3.37 -16.96 -7.77
CA ALA A 217 -3.48 -17.62 -9.09
C ALA A 217 -4.80 -18.40 -9.20
N GLY A 218 -5.50 -18.21 -10.31
CA GLY A 218 -6.84 -18.79 -10.53
C GLY A 218 -8.00 -17.97 -9.93
N SER A 219 -7.73 -16.88 -9.19
CA SER A 219 -8.72 -15.89 -8.81
C SER A 219 -8.57 -14.63 -9.67
N PRO A 220 -9.59 -13.76 -9.74
CA PRO A 220 -9.49 -12.49 -10.45
C PRO A 220 -8.66 -11.43 -9.70
N ALA A 221 -8.33 -11.68 -8.44
CA ALA A 221 -7.56 -10.76 -7.62
C ALA A 221 -6.07 -10.76 -8.01
N VAL A 222 -5.43 -9.59 -7.90
CA VAL A 222 -4.03 -9.40 -8.26
C VAL A 222 -3.27 -8.66 -7.15
N CYS A 223 -1.94 -8.76 -7.14
CA CYS A 223 -1.14 -8.04 -6.15
C CYS A 223 0.13 -7.43 -6.74
N PHE A 224 0.57 -6.32 -6.16
CA PHE A 224 1.72 -5.55 -6.60
C PHE A 224 2.53 -5.07 -5.40
N ALA A 225 3.86 -5.08 -5.51
CA ALA A 225 4.73 -4.39 -4.57
C ALA A 225 5.34 -3.16 -5.25
N LEU A 226 5.65 -2.11 -4.49
CA LEU A 226 6.21 -0.90 -5.08
C LEU A 226 7.22 -0.17 -4.18
N HIS A 227 8.06 0.64 -4.82
CA HIS A 227 8.83 1.70 -4.18
C HIS A 227 8.24 3.07 -4.55
N PRO A 228 7.89 3.90 -3.56
CA PRO A 228 7.25 5.19 -3.82
C PRO A 228 8.24 6.31 -4.18
N GLY A 229 9.54 6.08 -4.07
CA GLY A 229 10.58 7.10 -4.11
C GLY A 229 11.12 7.39 -2.71
N VAL A 230 12.12 8.26 -2.62
CA VAL A 230 12.60 8.81 -1.35
C VAL A 230 11.80 10.07 -1.06
N ILE A 231 10.92 9.99 -0.06
CA ILE A 231 9.95 11.05 0.23
C ILE A 231 10.46 11.96 1.35
N ALA A 232 10.24 13.26 1.19
CA ALA A 232 10.42 14.26 2.24
C ALA A 232 9.31 14.09 3.28
N SER A 233 9.39 13.05 4.10
CA SER A 233 8.41 12.77 5.16
C SER A 233 9.12 12.60 6.50
N GLY A 234 8.39 12.82 7.61
CA GLY A 234 8.90 12.55 8.95
C GLY A 234 9.16 11.07 9.26
N PHE A 235 9.32 10.25 8.24
CA PHE A 235 9.51 8.80 8.33
C PHE A 235 10.75 8.42 9.15
N TRP A 236 11.86 9.18 8.99
CA TRP A 236 13.12 8.98 9.69
C TRP A 236 13.28 9.86 10.94
N ARG A 237 12.21 10.49 11.43
CA ARG A 237 12.27 11.42 12.58
C ARG A 237 12.85 10.81 13.87
N HIS A 238 12.84 9.49 14.00
CA HIS A 238 13.38 8.76 15.14
C HIS A 238 14.80 8.21 14.89
N ALA A 239 15.35 8.41 13.69
CA ALA A 239 16.73 8.07 13.41
C ALA A 239 17.69 9.15 14.00
N PRO A 240 18.94 8.78 14.31
CA PRO A 240 19.92 9.75 14.80
C PRO A 240 20.12 10.94 13.85
N ASP A 241 20.40 12.14 14.39
CA ASP A 241 20.49 13.40 13.62
C ASP A 241 21.49 13.33 12.48
N TRP A 242 22.65 12.69 12.69
CA TRP A 242 23.64 12.50 11.63
C TRP A 242 23.10 11.70 10.44
N PHE A 243 22.23 10.73 10.69
CA PHE A 243 21.59 9.94 9.65
C PHE A 243 20.50 10.75 8.92
N GLN A 244 19.73 11.55 9.66
CA GLN A 244 18.75 12.47 9.08
C GLN A 244 19.45 13.53 8.20
N GLY A 245 20.59 14.08 8.65
CA GLY A 245 21.39 14.99 7.87
C GLY A 245 21.90 14.41 6.55
N MET A 246 22.33 13.14 6.56
CA MET A 246 22.75 12.44 5.34
C MET A 246 21.58 12.26 4.35
N LEU A 247 20.37 11.99 4.83
CA LEU A 247 19.17 11.87 3.98
C LEU A 247 18.79 13.18 3.30
N GLY A 248 19.08 14.33 3.93
CA GLY A 248 18.81 15.67 3.37
C GLY A 248 19.57 16.00 2.09
N TRP A 249 20.61 15.23 1.74
CA TRP A 249 21.36 15.37 0.48
C TRP A 249 20.76 14.55 -0.68
N LEU A 250 19.73 13.72 -0.42
CA LEU A 250 19.07 12.96 -1.45
C LEU A 250 17.98 13.78 -2.15
N PRO A 251 17.75 13.59 -3.46
CA PRO A 251 16.62 14.21 -4.14
C PRO A 251 15.32 13.63 -3.57
N LEU A 252 14.67 14.40 -2.70
CA LEU A 252 13.44 14.00 -2.04
C LEU A 252 12.25 14.31 -2.95
N LYS A 253 11.37 13.35 -3.09
CA LYS A 253 10.07 13.51 -3.76
C LYS A 253 9.04 14.10 -2.81
N THR A 254 8.02 14.76 -3.35
CA THR A 254 6.83 15.15 -2.59
C THR A 254 5.94 13.94 -2.30
N SER A 255 4.97 14.08 -1.42
CA SER A 255 3.99 13.00 -1.13
C SER A 255 3.14 12.68 -2.36
N GLU A 256 2.82 13.68 -3.19
CA GLU A 256 2.08 13.55 -4.44
C GLU A 256 2.87 12.72 -5.46
N GLU A 257 4.14 13.01 -5.64
CA GLU A 257 5.03 12.24 -6.50
C GLU A 257 5.18 10.80 -6.01
N GLY A 258 5.24 10.60 -4.69
CA GLY A 258 5.31 9.29 -4.05
C GLY A 258 4.04 8.47 -4.24
N ALA A 259 2.87 9.10 -4.19
CA ALA A 259 1.59 8.44 -4.37
C ALA A 259 1.37 7.94 -5.81
N ARG A 260 2.03 8.52 -6.81
CA ARG A 260 1.85 8.15 -8.23
C ARG A 260 2.00 6.66 -8.50
N THR A 261 3.03 6.02 -7.92
CA THR A 261 3.26 4.59 -8.15
C THR A 261 2.20 3.74 -7.44
N THR A 262 1.75 4.14 -6.25
CA THR A 262 0.64 3.48 -5.54
C THR A 262 -0.64 3.59 -6.37
N LEU A 263 -1.00 4.77 -6.82
CA LEU A 263 -2.18 5.01 -7.67
C LEU A 263 -2.08 4.26 -9.00
N HIS A 264 -0.88 4.20 -9.62
CA HIS A 264 -0.67 3.38 -10.81
C HIS A 264 -0.97 1.89 -10.56
N CYS A 265 -0.49 1.33 -9.45
CA CYS A 265 -0.77 -0.07 -9.08
C CYS A 265 -2.27 -0.31 -8.81
N VAL A 266 -2.97 0.66 -8.19
CA VAL A 266 -4.41 0.56 -7.92
C VAL A 266 -5.24 0.69 -9.20
N LEU A 267 -4.89 1.61 -10.10
CA LEU A 267 -5.78 2.03 -11.19
C LEU A 267 -5.37 1.52 -12.58
N GLN A 268 -4.08 1.27 -12.82
CA GLN A 268 -3.55 1.13 -14.18
C GLN A 268 -2.72 -0.13 -14.42
N ALA A 269 -2.05 -0.70 -13.39
CA ALA A 269 -1.22 -1.88 -13.55
C ALA A 269 -2.04 -3.05 -14.11
N LYS A 270 -1.46 -3.80 -15.03
CA LYS A 270 -2.17 -4.88 -15.75
C LYS A 270 -2.25 -6.13 -14.88
N PRO A 271 -3.33 -6.92 -14.95
CA PRO A 271 -3.42 -8.18 -14.22
C PRO A 271 -2.26 -9.15 -14.49
N ALA A 272 -1.74 -9.17 -15.71
CA ALA A 272 -0.57 -9.97 -16.08
C ALA A 272 0.74 -9.56 -15.37
N GLU A 273 0.76 -8.39 -14.72
CA GLU A 273 1.89 -7.89 -13.93
C GLU A 273 1.75 -8.24 -12.44
N SER A 274 0.77 -9.07 -12.07
CA SER A 274 0.59 -9.54 -10.68
C SER A 274 1.87 -10.21 -10.17
N GLY A 275 2.25 -9.85 -8.94
CA GLY A 275 3.50 -10.32 -8.33
C GLY A 275 4.73 -9.44 -8.64
N TYR A 276 4.65 -8.50 -9.57
CA TYR A 276 5.78 -7.66 -9.93
C TYR A 276 6.03 -6.51 -8.93
N TYR A 277 7.25 -6.01 -8.99
CA TYR A 277 7.72 -4.87 -8.21
C TYR A 277 7.83 -3.63 -9.10
N PHE A 278 7.25 -2.52 -8.65
CA PHE A 278 7.18 -1.26 -9.38
C PHE A 278 8.05 -0.18 -8.76
N SER A 279 8.62 0.68 -9.60
CA SER A 279 9.22 1.96 -9.22
C SER A 279 8.94 2.96 -10.34
N ASP A 280 8.56 4.18 -9.97
CA ASP A 280 8.24 5.24 -10.94
C ASP A 280 7.22 4.79 -12.01
N CYS A 281 6.14 4.12 -11.57
CA CYS A 281 5.05 3.60 -12.40
C CYS A 281 5.51 2.56 -13.45
N ARG A 282 6.64 1.89 -13.25
CA ARG A 282 7.20 0.89 -14.17
C ARG A 282 7.61 -0.37 -13.43
N VAL A 283 7.42 -1.52 -14.06
CA VAL A 283 7.99 -2.78 -13.57
C VAL A 283 9.50 -2.65 -13.47
N THR A 284 10.04 -2.97 -12.31
CA THR A 284 11.46 -2.85 -12.00
C THR A 284 11.96 -4.13 -11.33
N GLN A 285 13.20 -4.52 -11.63
CA GLN A 285 13.80 -5.72 -11.03
C GLN A 285 14.28 -5.42 -9.60
N PRO A 286 13.76 -6.10 -8.58
CA PRO A 286 14.33 -6.05 -7.24
C PRO A 286 15.63 -6.87 -7.16
N LEU A 287 16.24 -6.94 -5.96
CA LEU A 287 17.40 -7.82 -5.74
C LEU A 287 17.12 -9.28 -6.16
N PRO A 288 18.15 -10.05 -6.59
CA PRO A 288 17.97 -11.47 -6.92
C PRO A 288 17.30 -12.28 -5.80
N VAL A 289 17.73 -12.10 -4.55
CA VAL A 289 17.12 -12.78 -3.38
C VAL A 289 15.63 -12.44 -3.22
N ALA A 290 15.22 -11.22 -3.56
CA ALA A 290 13.82 -10.80 -3.53
C ALA A 290 12.97 -11.43 -4.65
N ARG A 291 13.59 -12.17 -5.58
CA ARG A 291 12.94 -12.93 -6.67
C ARG A 291 12.97 -14.44 -6.43
N SER A 292 13.57 -14.89 -5.34
CA SER A 292 13.64 -16.30 -4.99
C SER A 292 12.25 -16.81 -4.56
N VAL A 293 11.77 -17.83 -5.27
CA VAL A 293 10.54 -18.53 -4.91
C VAL A 293 10.68 -19.19 -3.55
N GLU A 294 11.81 -19.85 -3.31
CA GLU A 294 12.11 -20.52 -2.03
C GLU A 294 12.09 -19.53 -0.86
N ALA A 295 12.78 -18.38 -1.01
CA ALA A 295 12.78 -17.35 0.03
C ALA A 295 11.36 -16.79 0.29
N ALA A 296 10.55 -16.63 -0.74
CA ALA A 296 9.18 -16.16 -0.62
C ALA A 296 8.28 -17.18 0.10
N GLU A 297 8.41 -18.47 -0.21
CA GLU A 297 7.65 -19.53 0.47
C GLU A 297 8.12 -19.74 1.91
N THR A 298 9.43 -19.66 2.17
CA THR A 298 9.98 -19.70 3.54
C THR A 298 9.45 -18.55 4.38
N LEU A 299 9.46 -17.31 3.83
CA LEU A 299 8.91 -16.15 4.54
C LEU A 299 7.41 -16.35 4.82
N TRP A 300 6.65 -16.85 3.86
CA TRP A 300 5.22 -17.10 4.03
C TRP A 300 4.95 -18.09 5.16
N ALA A 301 5.65 -19.23 5.15
CA ALA A 301 5.51 -20.26 6.19
C ALA A 301 5.87 -19.71 7.58
N LYS A 302 6.99 -18.99 7.69
CA LYS A 302 7.42 -18.35 8.94
C LYS A 302 6.44 -17.27 9.41
N SER A 303 5.88 -16.48 8.49
CA SER A 303 4.89 -15.46 8.86
C SER A 303 3.59 -16.08 9.39
N LEU A 304 3.15 -17.21 8.82
CA LEU A 304 2.01 -17.97 9.36
C LEU A 304 2.29 -18.53 10.76
N GLU A 305 3.47 -19.16 10.95
CA GLU A 305 3.94 -19.66 12.25
C GLU A 305 3.91 -18.53 13.30
N PHE A 306 4.50 -17.38 12.99
CA PHE A 306 4.56 -16.22 13.86
C PHE A 306 3.20 -15.63 14.22
N CYS A 307 2.26 -15.57 13.26
CA CYS A 307 0.93 -15.03 13.53
C CYS A 307 0.06 -15.97 14.36
N LYS A 308 0.24 -17.28 14.24
CA LYS A 308 -0.53 -18.27 14.99
C LYS A 308 0.01 -18.55 16.39
N GLY A 309 1.23 -18.11 16.69
CA GLY A 309 1.90 -18.37 17.95
C GLY A 309 2.36 -19.82 18.10
N GLU A 310 2.64 -20.48 16.97
CA GLU A 310 3.12 -21.88 16.89
C GLU A 310 4.65 -21.94 16.89
#